data_907465d3d9192640631a762d422c8d6b
#
_entry.id   907465d3d9192640631a762d422c8d6b
#
_cell.length_a   1.000
_cell.length_b   1.000
_cell.length_c   1.000
_cell.angle_alpha   90.00
_cell.angle_beta   90.00
_cell.angle_gamma   90.00
#
_symmetry.space_group_name_H-M   'P 1'
#
loop_
_entity.id
_entity.type
_entity.pdbx_description
1 polymer ?
#
loop_
_entity_poly.entity_id
_entity_poly.type
_entity_poly.pdbx_seq_one_letter_code
_entity_poly.pdbx_strand_id
1 'polypeptide(L)'
;MGIELLIILTTMSNKKKRFILPEEEIPQYWYNIQADMVNKPMPPLHPGTKQPLKAEDLYPIFAEELCRQELNQTDTWIEIPEEVREMYKYYRSTPLVRAYGLEKALGTPAHIYFKNESVSPVGSHKTNT
;
A
#
# COMPACT_ATOMS: atom_id res chain seq x y z
N MET A 1 -4.40 -46.51 -7.74
CA MET A 1 -5.24 -45.33 -7.47
C MET A 1 -4.72 -44.42 -6.33
N GLY A 2 -3.89 -44.90 -5.41
CA GLY A 2 -3.41 -44.09 -4.28
C GLY A 2 -2.18 -43.18 -4.57
N ILE A 3 -1.35 -43.53 -5.55
CA ILE A 3 -0.10 -42.80 -5.84
C ILE A 3 -0.33 -41.52 -6.62
N GLU A 4 -1.28 -41.48 -7.56
CA GLU A 4 -1.61 -40.27 -8.33
C GLU A 4 -2.27 -39.19 -7.46
N LEU A 5 -3.10 -39.58 -6.49
CA LEU A 5 -3.71 -38.63 -5.56
C LEU A 5 -2.66 -37.98 -4.64
N LEU A 6 -1.64 -38.75 -4.23
CA LEU A 6 -0.52 -38.24 -3.39
C LEU A 6 0.36 -37.26 -4.16
N ILE A 7 0.63 -37.53 -5.45
CA ILE A 7 1.40 -36.63 -6.33
C ILE A 7 0.64 -35.31 -6.57
N ILE A 8 -0.68 -35.35 -6.78
CA ILE A 8 -1.49 -34.17 -6.96
C ILE A 8 -1.53 -33.33 -5.69
N LEU A 9 -1.64 -33.94 -4.52
CA LEU A 9 -1.59 -33.25 -3.23
C LEU A 9 -0.20 -32.64 -2.96
N THR A 10 0.87 -33.33 -3.32
CA THR A 10 2.26 -32.86 -3.12
C THR A 10 2.60 -31.71 -4.08
N THR A 11 2.10 -31.75 -5.33
CA THR A 11 2.31 -30.67 -6.29
C THR A 11 1.46 -29.42 -6.00
N MET A 12 0.31 -29.55 -5.35
CA MET A 12 -0.47 -28.41 -4.88
C MET A 12 0.11 -27.74 -3.63
N SER A 13 0.90 -28.48 -2.83
CA SER A 13 1.47 -28.03 -1.55
C SER A 13 2.63 -27.05 -1.70
N ASN A 14 3.28 -26.94 -2.85
CA ASN A 14 4.53 -26.18 -3.00
C ASN A 14 4.38 -24.78 -3.63
N LYS A 15 3.16 -24.32 -3.95
CA LYS A 15 2.94 -22.98 -4.50
C LYS A 15 2.67 -21.98 -3.37
N LYS A 16 3.70 -21.21 -2.99
CA LYS A 16 3.56 -20.13 -2.01
C LYS A 16 2.47 -19.16 -2.47
N LYS A 17 1.42 -19.03 -1.68
CA LYS A 17 0.25 -18.19 -2.00
C LYS A 17 0.26 -16.88 -1.24
N ARG A 18 0.81 -16.86 -0.02
CA ARG A 18 0.78 -15.72 0.89
C ARG A 18 2.19 -15.32 1.26
N PHE A 19 2.48 -14.02 1.17
CA PHE A 19 3.77 -13.40 1.49
C PHE A 19 3.53 -12.34 2.55
N ILE A 20 4.34 -12.35 3.59
CA ILE A 20 4.33 -11.37 4.68
C ILE A 20 5.79 -10.99 4.88
N LEU A 21 6.09 -9.71 4.94
CA LEU A 21 7.41 -9.20 5.30
C LEU A 21 7.57 -9.25 6.82
N PRO A 22 8.75 -9.57 7.33
CA PRO A 22 9.08 -9.48 8.74
C PRO A 22 9.16 -8.01 9.21
N GLU A 23 9.15 -7.80 10.52
CA GLU A 23 9.11 -6.44 11.11
C GLU A 23 10.33 -5.60 10.73
N GLU A 24 11.50 -6.21 10.64
CA GLU A 24 12.75 -5.54 10.25
C GLU A 24 12.75 -4.99 8.83
N GLU A 25 11.83 -5.45 7.99
CA GLU A 25 11.65 -4.96 6.62
C GLU A 25 10.56 -3.88 6.52
N ILE A 26 9.97 -3.43 7.64
CA ILE A 26 9.04 -2.29 7.64
C ILE A 26 9.82 -1.05 7.19
N PRO A 27 9.35 -0.33 6.15
CA PRO A 27 10.09 0.82 5.62
C PRO A 27 10.20 1.96 6.62
N GLN A 28 11.34 2.66 6.59
CA GLN A 28 11.58 3.85 7.40
C GLN A 28 11.13 5.14 6.72
N TYR A 29 10.86 5.08 5.42
CA TYR A 29 10.48 6.23 4.60
C TYR A 29 9.26 5.91 3.76
N TRP A 30 8.40 6.90 3.56
CA TRP A 30 7.41 6.88 2.49
C TRP A 30 8.04 7.36 1.19
N TYR A 31 7.70 6.72 0.10
CA TYR A 31 8.08 7.16 -1.24
C TYR A 31 7.02 8.10 -1.80
N ASN A 32 7.43 9.35 -2.07
CA ASN A 32 6.57 10.34 -2.70
C ASN A 32 6.78 10.35 -4.22
N ILE A 33 5.90 9.65 -4.92
CA ILE A 33 5.96 9.54 -6.38
C ILE A 33 5.87 10.91 -7.08
N GLN A 34 5.23 11.91 -6.48
CA GLN A 34 5.08 13.23 -7.08
C GLN A 34 6.43 13.90 -7.35
N ALA A 35 7.43 13.64 -6.53
CA ALA A 35 8.78 14.18 -6.72
C ALA A 35 9.43 13.71 -8.03
N ASP A 36 9.16 12.46 -8.43
CA ASP A 36 9.76 11.82 -9.60
C ASP A 36 8.88 11.86 -10.86
N MET A 37 7.65 12.38 -10.76
CA MET A 37 6.77 12.50 -11.92
C MET A 37 7.29 13.55 -12.91
N VAL A 38 7.38 13.18 -14.18
CA VAL A 38 7.72 14.10 -15.28
C VAL A 38 6.68 15.22 -15.40
N ASN A 39 5.41 14.85 -15.33
CA ASN A 39 4.29 15.78 -15.30
C ASN A 39 3.74 15.83 -13.89
N LYS A 40 4.06 16.89 -13.14
CA LYS A 40 3.57 17.09 -11.78
C LYS A 40 2.05 17.22 -11.79
N PRO A 41 1.32 16.64 -10.81
CA PRO A 41 -0.10 16.84 -10.68
C PRO A 41 -0.39 18.32 -10.39
N MET A 42 -1.50 18.82 -10.94
CA MET A 42 -1.97 20.15 -10.58
C MET A 42 -2.41 20.17 -9.10
N PRO A 43 -2.09 21.23 -8.36
CA PRO A 43 -2.57 21.34 -6.98
C PRO A 43 -4.11 21.39 -6.97
N PRO A 44 -4.76 20.82 -5.94
CA PRO A 44 -6.20 20.93 -5.77
C PRO A 44 -6.59 22.40 -5.66
N LEU A 45 -7.79 22.74 -6.11
CA LEU A 45 -8.29 24.12 -6.09
C LEU A 45 -9.19 24.34 -4.87
N HIS A 46 -9.02 25.48 -4.22
CA HIS A 46 -9.90 25.91 -3.14
C HIS A 46 -11.35 26.07 -3.66
N PRO A 47 -12.37 25.46 -3.04
CA PRO A 47 -13.73 25.40 -3.58
C PRO A 47 -14.37 26.78 -3.77
N GLY A 48 -14.05 27.73 -2.91
CA GLY A 48 -14.61 29.10 -2.96
C GLY A 48 -13.85 30.01 -3.92
N THR A 49 -12.50 30.06 -3.83
CA THR A 49 -11.68 31.03 -4.58
C THR A 49 -11.22 30.52 -5.94
N LYS A 50 -11.28 29.21 -6.18
CA LYS A 50 -10.73 28.52 -7.38
C LYS A 50 -9.23 28.73 -7.59
N GLN A 51 -8.53 29.20 -6.57
CA GLN A 51 -7.07 29.30 -6.58
C GLN A 51 -6.44 28.00 -6.06
N PRO A 52 -5.17 27.70 -6.39
CA PRO A 52 -4.45 26.57 -5.82
C PRO A 52 -4.53 26.57 -4.29
N LEU A 53 -4.87 25.40 -3.72
CA LEU A 53 -4.92 25.19 -2.27
C LEU A 53 -3.53 25.34 -1.67
N LYS A 54 -3.48 25.97 -0.50
CA LYS A 54 -2.32 25.99 0.40
C LYS A 54 -2.54 24.98 1.52
N ALA A 55 -1.46 24.55 2.17
CA ALA A 55 -1.56 23.62 3.28
C ALA A 55 -2.46 24.15 4.41
N GLU A 56 -2.37 25.44 4.69
CA GLU A 56 -3.15 26.12 5.74
C GLU A 56 -4.66 26.05 5.50
N ASP A 57 -5.10 25.97 4.24
CA ASP A 57 -6.52 25.86 3.90
C ASP A 57 -7.12 24.51 4.34
N LEU A 58 -6.26 23.50 4.57
CA LEU A 58 -6.63 22.13 4.97
C LEU A 58 -6.51 21.89 6.47
N TYR A 59 -5.77 22.71 7.22
CA TYR A 59 -5.52 22.52 8.66
C TYR A 59 -6.79 22.39 9.52
N PRO A 60 -7.93 23.02 9.21
CA PRO A 60 -9.16 22.79 9.97
C PRO A 60 -9.70 21.36 9.92
N ILE A 61 -9.27 20.57 8.95
CA ILE A 61 -9.82 19.22 8.67
C ILE A 61 -8.78 18.13 8.90
N PHE A 62 -7.50 18.41 8.58
CA PHE A 62 -6.42 17.43 8.59
C PHE A 62 -5.23 17.90 9.44
N ALA A 63 -4.44 16.98 9.93
CA ALA A 63 -3.18 17.31 10.62
C ALA A 63 -2.24 18.08 9.68
N GLU A 64 -1.56 19.10 10.21
CA GLU A 64 -0.73 20.03 9.42
C GLU A 64 0.33 19.32 8.58
N GLU A 65 0.99 18.30 9.15
CA GLU A 65 2.02 17.56 8.44
C GLU A 65 1.46 16.77 7.24
N LEU A 66 0.26 16.18 7.37
CA LEU A 66 -0.40 15.52 6.24
C LEU A 66 -0.72 16.51 5.12
N CYS A 67 -1.15 17.72 5.47
CA CYS A 67 -1.41 18.77 4.49
C CYS A 67 -0.16 19.22 3.74
N ARG A 68 0.99 19.31 4.44
CA ARG A 68 2.28 19.62 3.82
C ARG A 68 2.72 18.50 2.88
N GLN A 69 2.58 17.25 3.31
CA GLN A 69 2.95 16.09 2.49
C GLN A 69 2.09 15.96 1.23
N GLU A 70 0.79 16.23 1.32
CA GLU A 70 -0.14 16.19 0.16
C GLU A 70 0.31 17.14 -0.96
N LEU A 71 0.85 18.30 -0.60
CA LEU A 71 1.30 19.32 -1.55
C LEU A 71 2.81 19.25 -1.87
N ASN A 72 3.53 18.30 -1.28
CA ASN A 72 4.97 18.15 -1.48
C ASN A 72 5.25 17.46 -2.82
N GLN A 73 5.89 18.18 -3.74
CA GLN A 73 6.28 17.70 -5.06
C GLN A 73 7.81 17.64 -5.25
N THR A 74 8.58 17.78 -4.19
CA THR A 74 10.04 17.90 -4.24
C THR A 74 10.77 16.78 -3.53
N ASP A 75 10.30 16.36 -2.38
CA ASP A 75 10.99 15.38 -1.55
C ASP A 75 10.56 13.96 -1.95
N THR A 76 11.48 13.19 -2.48
CA THR A 76 11.23 11.80 -2.93
C THR A 76 10.99 10.85 -1.76
N TRP A 77 11.71 11.05 -0.65
CA TRP A 77 11.63 10.22 0.54
C TRP A 77 11.23 11.05 1.75
N ILE A 78 10.17 10.66 2.41
CA ILE A 78 9.64 11.31 3.62
C ILE A 78 9.82 10.34 4.77
N GLU A 79 10.56 10.73 5.80
CA GLU A 79 10.79 9.90 6.97
C GLU A 79 9.48 9.60 7.70
N ILE A 80 9.27 8.32 8.03
CA ILE A 80 8.12 7.88 8.82
C ILE A 80 8.46 8.12 10.30
N PRO A 81 7.70 8.93 11.05
CA PRO A 81 7.92 9.14 12.47
C PRO A 81 8.00 7.83 13.24
N GLU A 82 8.83 7.79 14.28
CA GLU A 82 9.05 6.57 15.07
C GLU A 82 7.74 6.03 15.66
N GLU A 83 6.89 6.90 16.17
CA GLU A 83 5.59 6.54 16.74
C GLU A 83 4.69 5.85 15.70
N VAL A 84 4.73 6.30 14.44
CA VAL A 84 3.98 5.67 13.34
C VAL A 84 4.57 4.30 13.00
N ARG A 85 5.91 4.17 12.99
CA ARG A 85 6.59 2.88 12.76
C ARG A 85 6.26 1.87 13.85
N GLU A 86 6.23 2.30 15.12
CA GLU A 86 5.82 1.45 16.23
C GLU A 86 4.36 0.98 16.07
N MET A 87 3.45 1.87 15.65
CA MET A 87 2.08 1.48 15.33
C MET A 87 1.99 0.50 14.17
N TYR A 88 2.85 0.62 13.16
CA TYR A 88 2.89 -0.32 12.04
C TYR A 88 3.22 -1.76 12.48
N LYS A 89 4.03 -1.97 13.50
CA LYS A 89 4.37 -3.30 14.02
C LYS A 89 3.14 -4.10 14.47
N TYR A 90 2.06 -3.45 14.85
CA TYR A 90 0.84 -4.14 15.27
C TYR A 90 0.07 -4.80 14.11
N TYR A 91 0.18 -4.32 12.88
CA TYR A 91 -0.63 -4.82 11.77
C TYR A 91 0.08 -4.87 10.39
N ARG A 92 1.21 -4.26 10.26
CA ARG A 92 2.04 -4.36 9.07
C ARG A 92 3.11 -5.45 9.25
N SER A 93 3.54 -6.10 8.19
CA SER A 93 3.07 -5.92 6.83
C SER A 93 1.76 -6.69 6.61
N THR A 94 0.81 -6.08 5.90
CA THR A 94 -0.38 -6.80 5.46
C THR A 94 -0.01 -7.80 4.36
N PRO A 95 -0.70 -8.96 4.25
CA PRO A 95 -0.29 -10.01 3.33
C PRO A 95 -0.41 -9.61 1.86
N LEU A 96 0.60 -9.96 1.06
CA LEU A 96 0.50 -10.02 -0.40
C LEU A 96 0.06 -11.44 -0.79
N VAL A 97 -1.06 -11.54 -1.48
CA VAL A 97 -1.68 -12.83 -1.81
C VAL A 97 -1.74 -13.04 -3.31
N ARG A 98 -1.27 -14.20 -3.77
CA ARG A 98 -1.34 -14.55 -5.19
C ARG A 98 -2.73 -15.06 -5.57
N ALA A 99 -3.28 -14.53 -6.64
CA ALA A 99 -4.63 -14.82 -7.12
C ALA A 99 -4.65 -15.93 -8.17
N TYR A 100 -4.22 -17.13 -7.83
CA TYR A 100 -4.16 -18.28 -8.76
C TYR A 100 -5.49 -18.58 -9.46
N GLY A 101 -6.62 -18.41 -8.77
CA GLY A 101 -7.95 -18.59 -9.36
C GLY A 101 -8.23 -17.60 -10.47
N LEU A 102 -7.83 -16.33 -10.28
CA LEU A 102 -8.00 -15.29 -11.29
C LEU A 102 -7.05 -15.51 -12.48
N GLU A 103 -5.79 -15.86 -12.24
CA GLU A 103 -4.82 -16.21 -13.29
C GLU A 103 -5.39 -17.33 -14.19
N LYS A 104 -5.93 -18.39 -13.57
CA LYS A 104 -6.55 -19.50 -14.28
C LYS A 104 -7.79 -19.08 -15.07
N ALA A 105 -8.67 -18.28 -14.48
CA ALA A 105 -9.90 -17.81 -15.12
C ALA A 105 -9.61 -16.93 -16.35
N LEU A 106 -8.53 -16.13 -16.29
CA LEU A 106 -8.09 -15.27 -17.38
C LEU A 106 -7.22 -15.99 -18.43
N GLY A 107 -6.77 -17.22 -18.15
CA GLY A 107 -5.86 -17.96 -19.03
C GLY A 107 -4.53 -17.23 -19.28
N THR A 108 -4.09 -16.41 -18.32
CA THR A 108 -2.91 -15.54 -18.46
C THR A 108 -1.65 -16.18 -17.88
N PRO A 109 -0.46 -16.01 -18.52
CA PRO A 109 0.82 -16.36 -17.90
C PRO A 109 1.27 -15.37 -16.81
N ALA A 110 0.61 -14.23 -16.68
CA ALA A 110 0.95 -13.20 -15.70
C ALA A 110 0.70 -13.70 -14.26
N HIS A 111 1.58 -13.31 -13.36
CA HIS A 111 1.42 -13.54 -11.92
C HIS A 111 0.62 -12.37 -11.33
N ILE A 112 -0.61 -12.65 -10.89
CA ILE A 112 -1.51 -11.63 -10.33
C ILE A 112 -1.49 -11.72 -8.80
N TYR A 113 -1.29 -10.58 -8.16
CA TYR A 113 -1.28 -10.45 -6.70
C TYR A 113 -2.24 -9.36 -6.25
N PHE A 114 -2.76 -9.52 -5.05
CA PHE A 114 -3.48 -8.46 -4.36
C PHE A 114 -2.96 -8.27 -2.94
N LYS A 115 -2.92 -7.03 -2.50
CA LYS A 115 -2.58 -6.65 -1.13
C LYS A 115 -3.83 -6.81 -0.28
N ASN A 116 -3.77 -7.67 0.73
CA ASN A 116 -4.93 -7.93 1.57
C ASN A 116 -4.97 -6.97 2.77
N GLU A 117 -5.70 -5.88 2.64
CA GLU A 117 -5.87 -4.87 3.69
C GLU A 117 -7.04 -5.17 4.65
N SER A 118 -7.77 -6.28 4.46
CA SER A 118 -8.86 -6.68 5.38
C SER A 118 -8.37 -7.06 6.78
N VAL A 119 -7.07 -7.30 6.95
CA VAL A 119 -6.45 -7.64 8.23
C VAL A 119 -5.99 -6.41 9.03
N SER A 120 -6.14 -5.20 8.49
CA SER A 120 -5.86 -3.97 9.22
C SER A 120 -6.86 -3.76 10.37
N PRO A 121 -6.56 -2.89 11.36
CA PRO A 121 -7.44 -2.67 12.52
C PRO A 121 -8.89 -2.28 12.19
N VAL A 122 -9.10 -1.64 11.03
CA VAL A 122 -10.44 -1.24 10.55
C VAL A 122 -10.95 -2.08 9.38
N GLY A 123 -10.24 -3.15 9.01
CA GLY A 123 -10.62 -4.01 7.90
C GLY A 123 -10.50 -3.35 6.52
N SER A 124 -9.73 -2.28 6.38
CA SER A 124 -9.55 -1.54 5.12
C SER A 124 -8.20 -0.82 5.07
N HIS A 125 -7.83 -0.31 3.87
CA HIS A 125 -6.60 0.47 3.66
C HIS A 125 -6.60 1.86 4.32
N LYS A 126 -7.73 2.34 4.81
CA LYS A 126 -7.87 3.71 5.35
C LYS A 126 -6.98 4.04 6.55
N THR A 127 -6.49 3.04 7.27
CA THR A 127 -5.52 3.23 8.36
C THR A 127 -4.08 3.43 7.89
N ASN A 128 -3.86 3.45 6.58
CA ASN A 128 -2.53 3.64 5.99
C ASN A 128 -2.22 5.10 5.65
N THR A 129 -3.19 5.98 5.85
CA THR A 129 -3.09 7.44 5.61
C THR A 129 -3.08 8.21 6.89
#